data_8e1c05851fe7ab61ab0a59bf9e2b71d6
#
_entry.id   8e1c05851fe7ab61ab0a59bf9e2b71d6
#
_cell.length_a   1.000
_cell.length_b   1.000
_cell.length_c   1.000
_cell.angle_alpha   90.00
_cell.angle_beta   90.00
_cell.angle_gamma   90.00
#
_symmetry.space_group_name_H-M   'P 1'
#
loop_
_entity.id
_entity.type
_entity.pdbx_description
1 polymer ?
#
loop_
_entity_poly.entity_id
_entity_poly.type
_entity_poly.pdbx_seq_one_letter_code
_entity_poly.pdbx_strand_id
1 'polypeptide(L)'
;GSRGSLNEVALSMALIQGRNIFDKKIQLKSSEFAHKNDISDFQPMIRAWIYAYRAKFDYQKCHAFDIHSKAAREVLSIFRSLTDIAKKQGLKLNELSSNFCGESMAKVFLVGFYDNLYRKLSKSTLSCELVGSRRGKLEKGSLADASDIGVAAEVNEIEGKDVSVVISKSTSIKLPWLEEVLENFLTVQEISRFDKQRRRVITESITK
;
A
#
# COMPACT_ATOMS: atom_id res chain seq x y z
N GLY A 1 17.41 1.73 0.89
CA GLY A 1 18.31 1.40 2.01
C GLY A 1 18.57 2.55 2.96
N SER A 2 18.57 3.79 2.49
CA SER A 2 18.86 4.98 3.33
C SER A 2 17.73 5.40 4.29
N ARG A 3 16.55 4.81 4.19
CA ARG A 3 15.35 5.23 4.95
C ARG A 3 15.00 4.32 6.13
N GLY A 4 15.84 3.34 6.49
CA GLY A 4 15.69 2.53 7.70
C GLY A 4 14.49 1.60 7.75
N SER A 5 13.89 1.23 6.60
CA SER A 5 12.67 0.40 6.53
C SER A 5 12.85 -0.85 5.66
N LEU A 6 14.09 -1.33 5.48
CA LEU A 6 14.37 -2.39 4.51
C LEU A 6 13.69 -3.72 4.89
N ASN A 7 13.70 -4.07 6.17
CA ASN A 7 13.06 -5.31 6.65
C ASN A 7 11.52 -5.25 6.51
N GLU A 8 10.91 -4.11 6.82
CA GLU A 8 9.46 -3.91 6.68
C GLU A 8 9.05 -3.97 5.20
N VAL A 9 9.84 -3.38 4.31
CA VAL A 9 9.61 -3.47 2.86
C VAL A 9 9.80 -4.90 2.37
N ALA A 10 10.87 -5.60 2.76
CA ALA A 10 11.09 -6.99 2.39
C ALA A 10 9.96 -7.90 2.88
N LEU A 11 9.46 -7.67 4.11
CA LEU A 11 8.32 -8.40 4.64
C LEU A 11 7.03 -8.08 3.87
N SER A 12 6.82 -6.83 3.48
CA SER A 12 5.67 -6.44 2.64
C SER A 12 5.72 -7.15 1.28
N MET A 13 6.88 -7.23 0.66
CA MET A 13 7.04 -7.97 -0.61
C MET A 13 6.77 -9.47 -0.42
N ALA A 14 7.21 -10.05 0.70
CA ALA A 14 6.91 -11.43 1.04
C ALA A 14 5.40 -11.66 1.28
N LEU A 15 4.70 -10.68 1.88
CA LEU A 15 3.24 -10.72 2.08
C LEU A 15 2.44 -10.53 0.78
N ILE A 16 3.02 -9.86 -0.23
CA ILE A 16 2.42 -9.77 -1.57
C ILE A 16 2.55 -11.11 -2.29
N GLN A 17 3.73 -11.72 -2.28
CA GLN A 17 4.00 -12.98 -2.98
C GLN A 17 3.34 -14.19 -2.31
N GLY A 18 3.19 -14.14 -1.00
CA GLY A 18 2.59 -15.22 -0.22
C GLY A 18 1.06 -15.22 -0.29
N ARG A 19 0.47 -16.26 0.28
CA ARG A 19 -0.98 -16.29 0.49
C ARG A 19 -1.38 -15.27 1.54
N ASN A 20 -2.63 -14.78 1.45
CA ASN A 20 -3.16 -13.90 2.49
C ASN A 20 -3.03 -14.58 3.87
N ILE A 21 -2.44 -13.85 4.81
CA ILE A 21 -2.26 -14.33 6.18
C ILE A 21 -3.50 -14.14 7.05
N PHE A 22 -4.47 -13.34 6.61
CA PHE A 22 -5.75 -13.18 7.29
C PHE A 22 -6.84 -14.02 6.63
N ASP A 23 -7.86 -14.39 7.39
CA ASP A 23 -9.10 -14.91 6.85
C ASP A 23 -9.74 -13.86 5.92
N LYS A 24 -10.32 -14.32 4.78
CA LYS A 24 -10.94 -13.45 3.77
C LYS A 24 -12.07 -12.56 4.29
N LYS A 25 -12.62 -12.87 5.46
CA LYS A 25 -13.73 -12.12 6.08
C LYS A 25 -13.27 -10.90 6.85
N ILE A 26 -11.96 -10.77 7.11
CA ILE A 26 -11.44 -9.69 7.94
C ILE A 26 -11.20 -8.46 7.10
N GLN A 27 -11.78 -7.36 7.54
CA GLN A 27 -11.43 -6.04 7.06
C GLN A 27 -10.22 -5.55 7.85
N LEU A 28 -9.14 -5.19 7.16
CA LEU A 28 -7.89 -4.75 7.80
C LEU A 28 -8.11 -3.62 8.80
N LYS A 29 -8.99 -2.68 8.47
CA LYS A 29 -9.33 -1.52 9.31
C LYS A 29 -9.93 -1.89 10.69
N SER A 30 -10.59 -3.04 10.81
CA SER A 30 -11.17 -3.55 12.05
C SER A 30 -10.36 -4.66 12.70
N SER A 31 -9.18 -4.97 12.18
CA SER A 31 -8.28 -5.95 12.75
C SER A 31 -7.69 -5.46 14.07
N GLU A 32 -7.46 -6.38 15.02
CA GLU A 32 -6.75 -6.12 16.31
C GLU A 32 -5.35 -5.51 16.10
N PHE A 33 -4.79 -5.66 14.91
CA PHE A 33 -3.48 -5.14 14.54
C PHE A 33 -3.53 -3.77 13.88
N ALA A 34 -4.72 -3.21 13.62
CA ALA A 34 -4.86 -1.88 13.03
C ALA A 34 -4.73 -0.79 14.10
N HIS A 35 -3.98 0.24 13.79
CA HIS A 35 -3.86 1.44 14.62
C HIS A 35 -4.52 2.64 13.95
N LYS A 36 -5.00 3.58 14.74
CA LYS A 36 -5.71 4.78 14.27
C LYS A 36 -4.92 5.60 13.23
N ASN A 37 -3.61 5.60 13.34
CA ASN A 37 -2.72 6.40 12.48
C ASN A 37 -2.11 5.58 11.33
N ASP A 38 -2.60 4.39 11.08
CA ASP A 38 -2.14 3.59 9.95
C ASP A 38 -2.57 4.22 8.63
N ILE A 39 -1.65 4.24 7.70
CA ILE A 39 -1.82 4.78 6.35
C ILE A 39 -1.70 3.72 5.26
N SER A 40 -1.41 2.48 5.65
CA SER A 40 -1.13 1.38 4.74
C SER A 40 -1.73 0.09 5.23
N ASP A 41 -2.29 -0.68 4.32
CA ASP A 41 -2.80 -2.04 4.56
C ASP A 41 -1.69 -2.99 5.05
N PHE A 42 -0.44 -2.70 4.71
CA PHE A 42 0.69 -3.48 5.19
C PHE A 42 0.99 -3.32 6.67
N GLN A 43 0.60 -2.21 7.30
CA GLN A 43 0.92 -1.98 8.70
C GLN A 43 0.29 -3.01 9.64
N PRO A 44 -1.02 -3.27 9.60
CA PRO A 44 -1.61 -4.36 10.38
C PRO A 44 -1.11 -5.74 9.92
N MET A 45 -0.87 -5.95 8.64
CA MET A 45 -0.36 -7.23 8.14
C MET A 45 1.03 -7.55 8.70
N ILE A 46 1.94 -6.57 8.73
CA ILE A 46 3.27 -6.72 9.31
C ILE A 46 3.17 -7.04 10.82
N ARG A 47 2.34 -6.32 11.57
CA ARG A 47 2.16 -6.57 13.01
C ARG A 47 1.58 -7.95 13.29
N ALA A 48 0.59 -8.37 12.53
CA ALA A 48 -0.01 -9.71 12.61
C ALA A 48 1.04 -10.79 12.30
N TRP A 49 1.86 -10.58 11.29
CA TRP A 49 2.92 -11.53 10.96
C TRP A 49 4.00 -11.58 12.05
N ILE A 50 4.42 -10.44 12.61
CA ILE A 50 5.36 -10.39 13.75
C ILE A 50 4.79 -11.14 14.96
N TYR A 51 3.51 -10.96 15.25
CA TYR A 51 2.83 -11.72 16.29
C TYR A 51 2.90 -13.23 16.03
N ALA A 52 2.52 -13.67 14.84
CA ALA A 52 2.57 -15.08 14.44
C ALA A 52 4.01 -15.65 14.54
N TYR A 53 5.00 -14.88 14.10
CA TYR A 53 6.42 -15.26 14.20
C TYR A 53 6.88 -15.43 15.65
N ARG A 54 6.55 -14.48 16.54
CA ARG A 54 6.84 -14.57 17.98
C ARG A 54 6.11 -15.74 18.65
N ALA A 55 4.90 -16.05 18.21
CA ALA A 55 4.13 -17.22 18.62
C ALA A 55 4.62 -18.54 17.99
N LYS A 56 5.75 -18.52 17.23
CA LYS A 56 6.29 -19.69 16.50
C LYS A 56 5.28 -20.32 15.54
N PHE A 57 4.36 -19.51 15.02
CA PHE A 57 3.26 -19.93 14.15
C PHE A 57 2.35 -21.00 14.79
N ASP A 58 2.19 -20.94 16.10
CA ASP A 58 1.25 -21.83 16.82
C ASP A 58 -0.17 -21.63 16.29
N TYR A 59 -0.85 -22.75 15.99
CA TYR A 59 -2.16 -22.71 15.36
C TYR A 59 -3.21 -22.01 16.23
N GLN A 60 -3.29 -22.37 17.52
CA GLN A 60 -4.32 -21.82 18.40
C GLN A 60 -4.13 -20.32 18.63
N LYS A 61 -2.89 -19.89 18.86
CA LYS A 61 -2.56 -18.47 19.06
C LYS A 61 -2.84 -17.66 17.79
N CYS A 62 -2.49 -18.17 16.62
CA CYS A 62 -2.76 -17.50 15.35
C CYS A 62 -4.26 -17.41 15.07
N HIS A 63 -4.98 -18.52 15.26
CA HIS A 63 -6.42 -18.60 15.00
C HIS A 63 -7.23 -17.67 15.91
N ALA A 64 -6.79 -17.41 17.14
CA ALA A 64 -7.44 -16.46 18.06
C ALA A 64 -7.49 -15.02 17.51
N PHE A 65 -6.63 -14.69 16.54
CA PHE A 65 -6.56 -13.40 15.86
C PHE A 65 -6.84 -13.51 14.35
N ASP A 66 -7.51 -14.59 13.94
CA ASP A 66 -7.85 -14.85 12.54
C ASP A 66 -6.64 -14.87 11.59
N ILE A 67 -5.47 -15.25 12.12
CA ILE A 67 -4.25 -15.40 11.33
C ILE A 67 -4.11 -16.85 10.86
N HIS A 68 -3.93 -17.03 9.57
CA HIS A 68 -3.67 -18.32 8.96
C HIS A 68 -2.20 -18.75 9.19
N SER A 69 -1.94 -19.53 10.24
CA SER A 69 -0.58 -19.88 10.69
C SER A 69 0.31 -20.50 9.61
N LYS A 70 -0.26 -21.35 8.74
CA LYS A 70 0.48 -21.97 7.63
C LYS A 70 0.89 -20.92 6.59
N ALA A 71 0.00 -20.02 6.19
CA ALA A 71 0.32 -18.94 5.27
C ALA A 71 1.38 -17.98 5.85
N ALA A 72 1.23 -17.61 7.13
CA ALA A 72 2.22 -16.79 7.82
C ALA A 72 3.61 -17.45 7.89
N ARG A 73 3.66 -18.77 8.03
CA ARG A 73 4.92 -19.54 8.00
C ARG A 73 5.53 -19.61 6.60
N GLU A 74 4.73 -19.71 5.56
CA GLU A 74 5.20 -19.66 4.16
C GLU A 74 5.87 -18.33 3.84
N VAL A 75 5.28 -17.22 4.32
CA VAL A 75 5.86 -15.86 4.19
C VAL A 75 7.28 -15.78 4.79
N LEU A 76 7.59 -16.52 5.86
CA LEU A 76 8.92 -16.54 6.46
C LEU A 76 10.01 -16.99 5.46
N SER A 77 9.71 -18.01 4.64
CA SER A 77 10.68 -18.51 3.65
C SER A 77 10.99 -17.42 2.61
N ILE A 78 9.95 -16.76 2.11
CA ILE A 78 10.11 -15.68 1.11
C ILE A 78 10.87 -14.50 1.74
N PHE A 79 10.48 -14.09 2.94
CA PHE A 79 11.14 -13.00 3.66
C PHE A 79 12.62 -13.24 3.87
N ARG A 80 13.00 -14.47 4.29
CA ARG A 80 14.42 -14.86 4.46
C ARG A 80 15.18 -14.78 3.13
N SER A 81 14.61 -15.29 2.04
CA SER A 81 15.22 -15.21 0.72
C SER A 81 15.48 -13.77 0.29
N LEU A 82 14.50 -12.87 0.48
CA LEU A 82 14.64 -11.46 0.14
C LEU A 82 15.70 -10.76 1.00
N THR A 83 15.72 -11.03 2.30
CA THR A 83 16.72 -10.44 3.20
C THR A 83 18.13 -10.96 2.94
N ASP A 84 18.29 -12.22 2.54
CA ASP A 84 19.59 -12.78 2.18
C ASP A 84 20.11 -12.20 0.85
N ILE A 85 19.24 -11.94 -0.12
CA ILE A 85 19.59 -11.19 -1.34
C ILE A 85 20.06 -9.78 -0.98
N ALA A 86 19.30 -9.07 -0.13
CA ALA A 86 19.64 -7.73 0.31
C ALA A 86 21.02 -7.67 1.00
N LYS A 87 21.33 -8.64 1.88
CA LYS A 87 22.65 -8.77 2.53
C LYS A 87 23.76 -8.99 1.52
N LYS A 88 23.57 -9.89 0.54
CA LYS A 88 24.53 -10.16 -0.52
C LYS A 88 24.84 -8.93 -1.37
N GLN A 89 23.87 -8.01 -1.50
CA GLN A 89 24.04 -6.71 -2.16
C GLN A 89 24.63 -5.64 -1.25
N GLY A 90 25.10 -5.99 -0.05
CA GLY A 90 25.71 -5.06 0.91
C GLY A 90 24.72 -4.12 1.60
N LEU A 91 23.41 -4.38 1.50
CA LEU A 91 22.40 -3.55 2.16
C LEU A 91 22.33 -3.87 3.66
N LYS A 92 22.33 -2.83 4.50
CA LYS A 92 22.19 -2.98 5.95
C LYS A 92 20.72 -3.16 6.28
N LEU A 93 20.40 -4.28 6.95
CA LEU A 93 19.07 -4.54 7.48
C LEU A 93 18.91 -3.83 8.84
N ASN A 94 17.75 -3.22 9.05
CA ASN A 94 17.31 -2.75 10.35
C ASN A 94 16.72 -3.92 11.17
N GLU A 95 16.46 -3.71 12.45
CA GLU A 95 15.62 -4.65 13.19
C GLU A 95 14.18 -4.57 12.69
N LEU A 96 13.53 -5.72 12.54
CA LEU A 96 12.11 -5.80 12.23
C LEU A 96 11.30 -5.34 13.44
N SER A 97 10.59 -4.24 13.30
CA SER A 97 9.82 -3.62 14.36
C SER A 97 8.32 -3.62 14.04
N SER A 98 7.50 -3.73 15.08
CA SER A 98 6.05 -3.48 14.97
C SER A 98 5.71 -1.98 14.94
N ASN A 99 6.66 -1.15 15.37
CA ASN A 99 6.55 0.31 15.36
C ASN A 99 7.55 0.89 14.36
N PHE A 100 7.11 1.06 13.12
CA PHE A 100 7.92 1.55 12.00
C PHE A 100 7.31 2.79 11.36
N CYS A 101 8.14 3.56 10.66
CA CYS A 101 7.70 4.81 10.03
C CYS A 101 6.88 4.53 8.76
N GLY A 102 5.58 4.79 8.82
CA GLY A 102 4.67 4.63 7.69
C GLY A 102 5.03 5.51 6.49
N GLU A 103 5.55 6.73 6.72
CA GLU A 103 5.99 7.62 5.64
C GLU A 103 7.15 7.05 4.84
N SER A 104 8.19 6.55 5.52
CA SER A 104 9.34 5.94 4.82
C SER A 104 8.93 4.77 3.95
N MET A 105 8.03 3.93 4.45
CA MET A 105 7.47 2.80 3.71
C MET A 105 6.61 3.27 2.53
N ALA A 106 5.75 4.27 2.73
CA ALA A 106 4.91 4.84 1.69
C ALA A 106 5.74 5.41 0.52
N LYS A 107 6.82 6.13 0.82
CA LYS A 107 7.74 6.66 -0.21
C LYS A 107 8.45 5.54 -1.00
N VAL A 108 8.78 4.42 -0.35
CA VAL A 108 9.37 3.27 -1.05
C VAL A 108 8.32 2.59 -1.95
N PHE A 109 7.09 2.42 -1.46
CA PHE A 109 6.02 1.84 -2.27
C PHE A 109 5.64 2.73 -3.45
N LEU A 110 5.66 4.05 -3.26
CA LEU A 110 5.42 5.00 -4.35
C LEU A 110 6.44 4.82 -5.49
N VAL A 111 7.73 4.63 -5.17
CA VAL A 111 8.76 4.34 -6.18
C VAL A 111 8.55 2.97 -6.85
N GLY A 112 8.24 1.96 -6.04
CA GLY A 112 8.15 0.58 -6.52
C GLY A 112 6.88 0.25 -7.30
N PHE A 113 5.79 0.99 -7.08
CA PHE A 113 4.46 0.73 -7.64
C PHE A 113 3.82 1.97 -8.25
N TYR A 114 4.59 2.95 -8.73
CA TYR A 114 4.07 4.20 -9.27
C TYR A 114 3.05 3.99 -10.40
N ASP A 115 3.16 2.91 -11.17
CA ASP A 115 2.21 2.53 -12.23
C ASP A 115 0.80 2.22 -11.68
N ASN A 116 0.71 1.88 -10.39
CA ASN A 116 -0.53 1.60 -9.67
C ASN A 116 -0.94 2.77 -8.75
N LEU A 117 -0.41 3.97 -9.01
CA LEU A 117 -0.87 5.17 -8.35
C LEU A 117 -2.34 5.42 -8.73
N TYR A 118 -3.14 5.79 -7.76
CA TYR A 118 -4.57 6.06 -7.98
C TYR A 118 -5.01 7.30 -7.20
N ARG A 119 -6.10 7.92 -7.70
CA ARG A 119 -6.87 8.92 -6.95
C ARG A 119 -8.31 8.45 -6.76
N LYS A 120 -8.90 8.78 -5.63
CA LYS A 120 -10.35 8.56 -5.41
C LYS A 120 -11.14 9.55 -6.25
N LEU A 121 -12.23 9.07 -6.83
CA LEU A 121 -13.15 9.93 -7.60
C LEU A 121 -14.01 10.81 -6.70
N SER A 122 -14.26 10.36 -5.46
CA SER A 122 -14.99 11.09 -4.43
C SER A 122 -14.62 10.56 -3.05
N LYS A 123 -14.64 11.42 -2.03
CA LYS A 123 -14.37 11.04 -0.62
C LYS A 123 -15.34 9.98 -0.09
N SER A 124 -16.57 9.94 -0.59
CA SER A 124 -17.63 9.03 -0.12
C SER A 124 -17.65 7.69 -0.84
N THR A 125 -16.83 7.48 -1.86
CA THR A 125 -16.83 6.25 -2.66
C THR A 125 -15.49 5.54 -2.63
N LEU A 126 -15.51 4.24 -2.86
CA LEU A 126 -14.30 3.44 -3.07
C LEU A 126 -13.83 3.46 -4.53
N SER A 127 -14.54 4.18 -5.41
CA SER A 127 -14.19 4.28 -6.82
C SER A 127 -12.95 5.13 -7.01
N CYS A 128 -12.00 4.60 -7.75
CA CYS A 128 -10.69 5.20 -8.00
C CYS A 128 -10.40 5.26 -9.50
N GLU A 129 -9.56 6.21 -9.87
CA GLU A 129 -8.94 6.28 -11.17
C GLU A 129 -7.44 6.03 -11.00
N LEU A 130 -6.90 5.03 -11.69
CA LEU A 130 -5.48 4.70 -11.71
C LEU A 130 -4.76 5.47 -12.82
N VAL A 131 -3.44 5.51 -12.75
CA VAL A 131 -2.60 5.96 -13.86
C VAL A 131 -3.00 5.23 -15.15
N GLY A 132 -3.04 5.96 -16.27
CA GLY A 132 -3.53 5.43 -17.55
C GLY A 132 -5.06 5.43 -17.68
N SER A 133 -5.78 6.18 -16.82
CA SER A 133 -7.25 6.39 -16.89
C SER A 133 -8.09 5.13 -16.68
N ARG A 134 -7.51 4.05 -16.13
CA ARG A 134 -8.25 2.86 -15.74
C ARG A 134 -9.07 3.15 -14.49
N ARG A 135 -10.28 2.61 -14.40
CA ARG A 135 -11.14 2.73 -13.22
C ARG A 135 -11.14 1.45 -12.43
N GLY A 136 -11.08 1.57 -11.11
CA GLY A 136 -11.15 0.45 -10.19
C GLY A 136 -11.86 0.82 -8.90
N LYS A 137 -12.01 -0.16 -8.01
CA LYS A 137 -12.56 0.03 -6.68
C LYS A 137 -11.53 -0.39 -5.63
N LEU A 138 -11.30 0.50 -4.67
CA LEU A 138 -10.50 0.17 -3.49
C LEU A 138 -11.19 -0.93 -2.69
N GLU A 139 -10.42 -1.88 -2.19
CA GLU A 139 -10.92 -2.97 -1.35
C GLU A 139 -11.59 -2.41 -0.10
N LYS A 140 -12.76 -2.96 0.23
CA LYS A 140 -13.52 -2.52 1.39
C LYS A 140 -12.75 -2.80 2.67
N GLY A 141 -12.61 -1.79 3.53
CA GLY A 141 -11.88 -1.90 4.79
C GLY A 141 -10.38 -1.65 4.65
N SER A 142 -9.90 -1.20 3.50
CA SER A 142 -8.53 -0.68 3.35
C SER A 142 -8.30 0.56 4.23
N LEU A 143 -7.12 0.64 4.82
CA LEU A 143 -6.67 1.79 5.62
C LEU A 143 -6.37 3.02 4.74
N ALA A 144 -6.06 2.79 3.47
CA ALA A 144 -5.82 3.85 2.50
C ALA A 144 -7.10 4.58 2.06
N ASP A 145 -8.29 4.09 2.45
CA ASP A 145 -9.59 4.75 2.14
C ASP A 145 -9.72 6.16 2.72
N ALA A 146 -8.97 6.49 3.76
CA ALA A 146 -8.97 7.81 4.38
C ALA A 146 -8.29 8.90 3.53
N SER A 147 -7.53 8.54 2.50
CA SER A 147 -6.78 9.46 1.63
C SER A 147 -7.40 9.57 0.23
N ASP A 148 -7.24 10.74 -0.38
CA ASP A 148 -7.67 10.98 -1.76
C ASP A 148 -6.70 10.36 -2.79
N ILE A 149 -5.43 10.14 -2.41
CA ILE A 149 -4.38 9.59 -3.26
C ILE A 149 -3.76 8.38 -2.57
N GLY A 150 -3.49 7.34 -3.32
CA GLY A 150 -2.80 6.15 -2.82
C GLY A 150 -2.05 5.41 -3.91
N VAL A 151 -1.20 4.49 -3.48
CA VAL A 151 -0.52 3.55 -4.35
C VAL A 151 -0.88 2.12 -3.93
N ALA A 152 -1.15 1.27 -4.91
CA ALA A 152 -1.53 -0.12 -4.68
C ALA A 152 -0.41 -1.08 -5.05
N ALA A 153 -0.18 -2.08 -4.21
CA ALA A 153 0.73 -3.17 -4.56
C ALA A 153 0.05 -4.23 -5.43
N GLU A 154 -1.29 -4.30 -5.40
CA GLU A 154 -2.06 -5.24 -6.20
C GLU A 154 -3.25 -4.55 -6.88
N VAL A 155 -3.37 -4.79 -8.17
CA VAL A 155 -4.51 -4.38 -9.00
C VAL A 155 -4.96 -5.63 -9.76
N ASN A 156 -6.11 -6.17 -9.37
CA ASN A 156 -6.64 -7.42 -9.90
C ASN A 156 -7.88 -7.15 -10.75
N GLU A 157 -7.91 -7.71 -11.94
CA GLU A 157 -9.09 -7.75 -12.81
C GLU A 157 -9.89 -9.00 -12.48
N ILE A 158 -11.15 -8.81 -12.11
CA ILE A 158 -12.08 -9.90 -11.82
C ILE A 158 -13.03 -9.99 -13.00
N GLU A 159 -12.92 -11.07 -13.75
CA GLU A 159 -13.84 -11.39 -14.84
C GLU A 159 -15.21 -11.81 -14.27
N GLY A 160 -16.27 -11.16 -14.75
CA GLY A 160 -17.64 -11.42 -14.38
C GLY A 160 -18.55 -11.01 -15.55
N LYS A 161 -19.81 -10.65 -15.28
CA LYS A 161 -20.70 -10.04 -16.30
C LYS A 161 -20.09 -8.71 -16.80
N ASP A 162 -19.39 -7.98 -15.90
CA ASP A 162 -18.59 -6.80 -16.21
C ASP A 162 -17.20 -7.02 -15.60
N VAL A 163 -16.16 -6.57 -16.31
CA VAL A 163 -14.79 -6.58 -15.77
C VAL A 163 -14.71 -5.56 -14.64
N SER A 164 -14.42 -6.04 -13.44
CA SER A 164 -14.22 -5.17 -12.28
C SER A 164 -12.74 -5.19 -11.86
N VAL A 165 -12.17 -3.99 -11.70
CA VAL A 165 -10.79 -3.82 -11.22
C VAL A 165 -10.84 -3.60 -9.72
N VAL A 166 -10.19 -4.46 -8.94
CA VAL A 166 -10.05 -4.35 -7.49
C VAL A 166 -8.65 -3.90 -7.14
N ILE A 167 -8.58 -2.84 -6.36
CA ILE A 167 -7.35 -2.23 -5.85
C ILE A 167 -7.17 -2.68 -4.42
N SER A 168 -6.10 -3.40 -4.12
CA SER A 168 -5.84 -3.96 -2.79
C SER A 168 -4.39 -3.74 -2.35
N LYS A 169 -4.11 -4.02 -1.07
CA LYS A 169 -2.81 -3.78 -0.44
C LYS A 169 -2.31 -2.36 -0.69
N SER A 170 -3.15 -1.41 -0.36
CA SER A 170 -2.97 0.00 -0.67
C SER A 170 -2.27 0.77 0.45
N THR A 171 -1.60 1.84 0.05
CA THR A 171 -0.92 2.78 0.94
C THR A 171 -1.31 4.20 0.57
N SER A 172 -1.74 4.99 1.55
CA SER A 172 -2.04 6.41 1.37
C SER A 172 -0.80 7.20 1.02
N ILE A 173 -0.92 8.12 0.07
CA ILE A 173 0.16 9.00 -0.36
C ILE A 173 -0.25 10.45 -0.12
N LYS A 174 0.66 11.25 0.43
CA LYS A 174 0.49 12.70 0.54
C LYS A 174 1.07 13.37 -0.70
N LEU A 175 0.42 14.43 -1.19
CA LEU A 175 0.87 15.15 -2.38
C LEU A 175 2.35 15.61 -2.31
N PRO A 176 2.86 16.16 -1.19
CA PRO A 176 4.28 16.53 -1.09
C PRO A 176 5.25 15.34 -1.26
N TRP A 177 4.83 14.13 -0.87
CA TRP A 177 5.67 12.93 -1.06
C TRP A 177 5.75 12.51 -2.53
N LEU A 178 4.67 12.74 -3.26
CA LEU A 178 4.61 12.48 -4.69
C LEU A 178 5.57 13.41 -5.45
N GLU A 179 5.53 14.70 -5.12
CA GLU A 179 6.45 15.70 -5.67
C GLU A 179 7.92 15.37 -5.33
N GLU A 180 8.23 15.06 -4.06
CA GLU A 180 9.60 14.70 -3.62
C GLU A 180 10.17 13.45 -4.32
N VAL A 181 9.31 12.45 -4.55
CA VAL A 181 9.78 11.10 -4.96
C VAL A 181 9.73 10.93 -6.48
N LEU A 182 8.77 11.56 -7.15
CA LEU A 182 8.50 11.41 -8.57
C LEU A 182 8.84 12.68 -9.38
N GLU A 183 9.66 13.59 -8.86
CA GLU A 183 10.02 14.85 -9.51
C GLU A 183 10.42 14.67 -10.99
N ASN A 184 11.19 13.63 -11.29
CA ASN A 184 11.63 13.33 -12.65
C ASN A 184 10.54 12.72 -13.57
N PHE A 185 9.41 12.31 -12.99
CA PHE A 185 8.29 11.68 -13.72
C PHE A 185 7.10 12.62 -13.85
N LEU A 186 7.12 13.76 -13.15
CA LEU A 186 6.02 14.70 -13.14
C LEU A 186 6.25 15.78 -14.21
N THR A 187 5.28 15.96 -15.07
CA THR A 187 5.25 17.09 -16.01
C THR A 187 4.23 18.10 -15.53
N VAL A 188 4.67 19.32 -15.25
CA VAL A 188 3.76 20.43 -14.94
C VAL A 188 3.31 21.09 -16.23
N GLN A 189 2.02 21.11 -16.46
CA GLN A 189 1.42 21.78 -17.60
C GLN A 189 0.51 22.90 -17.11
N GLU A 190 0.79 24.14 -17.53
CA GLU A 190 -0.08 25.27 -17.27
C GLU A 190 -1.18 25.33 -18.32
N ILE A 191 -2.43 25.28 -17.87
CA ILE A 191 -3.60 25.43 -18.74
C ILE A 191 -4.34 26.68 -18.33
N SER A 192 -4.43 27.63 -19.25
CA SER A 192 -5.21 28.84 -19.08
C SER A 192 -6.57 28.69 -19.76
N ARG A 193 -7.63 28.93 -18.97
CA ARG A 193 -9.01 28.93 -19.50
C ARG A 193 -9.74 30.19 -19.09
N PHE A 194 -10.63 30.68 -19.96
CA PHE A 194 -11.50 31.80 -19.64
C PHE A 194 -12.73 31.35 -18.86
N ASP A 195 -12.86 31.81 -17.60
CA ASP A 195 -14.04 31.61 -16.79
C ASP A 195 -15.10 32.65 -17.18
N LYS A 196 -16.14 32.21 -17.91
CA LYS A 196 -17.23 33.06 -18.39
C LYS A 196 -18.06 33.67 -17.27
N GLN A 197 -18.20 32.99 -16.13
CA GLN A 197 -19.00 33.47 -14.99
C GLN A 197 -18.26 34.59 -14.25
N ARG A 198 -16.95 34.42 -14.04
CA ARG A 198 -16.11 35.38 -13.33
C ARG A 198 -15.43 36.40 -14.26
N ARG A 199 -15.64 36.27 -15.59
CA ARG A 199 -15.06 37.13 -16.64
C ARG A 199 -13.54 37.34 -16.49
N ARG A 200 -12.81 36.27 -16.15
CA ARG A 200 -11.35 36.32 -15.97
C ARG A 200 -10.69 35.06 -16.54
N VAL A 201 -9.43 35.18 -16.88
CA VAL A 201 -8.59 34.03 -17.20
C VAL A 201 -8.15 33.38 -15.90
N ILE A 202 -8.34 32.07 -15.80
CA ILE A 202 -7.83 31.24 -14.69
C ILE A 202 -6.73 30.39 -15.30
N THR A 203 -5.54 30.45 -14.73
CA THR A 203 -4.42 29.58 -15.03
C THR A 203 -4.34 28.52 -13.95
N GLU A 204 -4.39 27.27 -14.34
CA GLU A 204 -4.29 26.11 -13.45
C GLU A 204 -3.02 25.33 -13.84
N SER A 205 -2.17 25.02 -12.88
CA SER A 205 -1.05 24.11 -13.08
C SER A 205 -1.54 22.68 -12.87
N ILE A 206 -1.44 21.86 -13.89
CA ILE A 206 -1.80 20.44 -13.82
C ILE A 206 -0.50 19.64 -13.83
N THR A 207 -0.26 18.90 -12.75
CA THR A 207 0.83 17.93 -12.67
C THR A 207 0.35 16.60 -13.27
N LYS A 208 1.04 16.10 -14.25
CA LYS A 208 0.78 14.81 -14.92
C LYS A 208 1.94 13.87 -14.71
#